data_1318f70efabbfebdde5fc53baba90b4f
#
_entry.id   1318f70efabbfebdde5fc53baba90b4f
#
_cell.length_a   1.000
_cell.length_b   1.000
_cell.length_c   1.000
_cell.angle_alpha   90.00
_cell.angle_beta   90.00
_cell.angle_gamma   90.00
#
_symmetry.space_group_name_H-M   'P 1'
#
loop_
_entity.id
_entity.type
_entity.pdbx_description
1 polymer ?
#
loop_
_entity_poly.entity_id
_entity_poly.type
_entity_poly.pdbx_seq_one_letter_code
_entity_poly.pdbx_strand_id
1 'polypeptide(L)'
;IFTRGQNTGDQSINNMVIHQLPRVAKGWNTHGLTQKQCDAYYMNDGTDCPGKDKEINRGDGSERMSGYVTKEDVEAGRYKPLSEGVSLQYANREPRFYASVAYNGDVWNLLNSNKNAGEPQNIQVFYYRGDGNGYTNSMFWLRTGIGVKKFVHPDDMGKGDNNEELIKKKVEQAIRYAEVLLNYVEAINELENPYTMEIINGDQVTVERNTTEIVKYFNLVRHRAGLPGITEADAR
;
A
#
# COMPACT_ATOMS: atom_id res chain seq x y z
N ILE A 1 -10.71 14.09 11.79
CA ILE A 1 -10.73 13.50 10.44
C ILE A 1 -11.82 14.18 9.64
N PHE A 2 -11.42 14.89 8.59
CA PHE A 2 -12.37 15.48 7.66
C PHE A 2 -12.67 14.47 6.57
N THR A 3 -13.91 14.03 6.47
CA THR A 3 -14.35 13.08 5.46
C THR A 3 -15.39 13.71 4.54
N ARG A 4 -15.31 13.40 3.26
CA ARG A 4 -16.38 13.72 2.32
C ARG A 4 -17.43 12.61 2.38
N GLY A 5 -18.51 12.85 3.10
CA GLY A 5 -19.51 11.82 3.40
C GLY A 5 -20.39 11.36 2.23
N GLN A 6 -20.30 11.97 1.05
CA GLN A 6 -21.22 11.70 -0.06
C GLN A 6 -20.66 10.83 -1.19
N ASN A 7 -19.39 10.45 -1.12
CA ASN A 7 -18.72 9.88 -2.27
C ASN A 7 -18.88 8.38 -2.47
N THR A 8 -19.52 7.76 -1.58
CA THR A 8 -19.44 6.33 -1.41
C THR A 8 -20.38 5.53 -2.30
N GLY A 9 -21.16 6.19 -3.11
CA GLY A 9 -21.94 5.58 -4.19
C GLY A 9 -21.46 5.99 -5.57
N ASP A 10 -20.32 6.68 -5.63
CA ASP A 10 -19.79 7.16 -6.89
C ASP A 10 -19.26 5.99 -7.71
N GLN A 11 -19.69 5.89 -8.95
CA GLN A 11 -19.21 4.90 -9.91
C GLN A 11 -17.69 4.93 -10.09
N SER A 12 -17.03 6.07 -9.87
CA SER A 12 -15.58 6.20 -10.02
C SER A 12 -14.80 5.31 -9.05
N ILE A 13 -15.17 5.26 -7.76
CA ILE A 13 -14.51 4.39 -6.78
C ILE A 13 -14.89 2.93 -7.01
N ASN A 14 -16.15 2.65 -7.30
CA ASN A 14 -16.57 1.30 -7.61
C ASN A 14 -15.84 0.76 -8.84
N ASN A 15 -15.73 1.54 -9.90
CA ASN A 15 -14.94 1.17 -11.08
C ASN A 15 -13.46 0.96 -10.73
N MET A 16 -12.87 1.82 -9.90
CA MET A 16 -11.49 1.64 -9.46
C MET A 16 -11.30 0.32 -8.71
N VAL A 17 -12.21 -0.03 -7.81
CA VAL A 17 -12.16 -1.31 -7.07
C VAL A 17 -12.29 -2.50 -8.02
N ILE A 18 -13.20 -2.46 -8.98
CA ILE A 18 -13.36 -3.52 -9.99
C ILE A 18 -12.07 -3.72 -10.79
N HIS A 19 -11.37 -2.64 -11.15
CA HIS A 19 -10.09 -2.71 -11.84
C HIS A 19 -8.95 -3.26 -10.96
N GLN A 20 -9.08 -3.19 -9.63
CA GLN A 20 -8.12 -3.74 -8.69
C GLN A 20 -8.37 -5.23 -8.40
N LEU A 21 -9.62 -5.65 -8.37
CA LEU A 21 -10.02 -7.01 -8.05
C LEU A 21 -9.44 -8.02 -9.06
N PRO A 22 -8.96 -9.19 -8.58
CA PRO A 22 -8.55 -10.28 -9.44
C PRO A 22 -9.78 -10.94 -10.10
N ARG A 23 -9.56 -11.74 -11.13
CA ARG A 23 -10.63 -12.42 -11.87
C ARG A 23 -11.43 -13.40 -11.03
N VAL A 24 -10.81 -14.04 -10.04
CA VAL A 24 -11.52 -14.92 -9.11
C VAL A 24 -12.61 -14.19 -8.34
N ALA A 25 -12.48 -12.87 -8.14
CA ALA A 25 -13.52 -11.99 -7.61
C ALA A 25 -14.31 -11.28 -8.72
N LYS A 26 -14.31 -11.80 -9.95
CA LYS A 26 -14.95 -11.22 -11.13
C LYS A 26 -14.51 -9.77 -11.44
N GLY A 27 -13.31 -9.42 -11.01
CA GLY A 27 -12.69 -8.13 -11.30
C GLY A 27 -12.04 -8.07 -12.67
N TRP A 28 -11.66 -6.87 -13.08
CA TRP A 28 -11.02 -6.63 -14.38
C TRP A 28 -9.49 -6.74 -14.34
N ASN A 29 -8.88 -6.74 -13.14
CA ASN A 29 -7.46 -7.01 -12.95
C ASN A 29 -6.55 -6.15 -13.86
N THR A 30 -6.74 -4.84 -13.87
CA THR A 30 -6.05 -3.95 -14.81
C THR A 30 -5.22 -2.85 -14.16
N HIS A 31 -5.46 -2.52 -12.87
CA HIS A 31 -4.68 -1.52 -12.17
C HIS A 31 -3.33 -2.08 -11.71
N GLY A 32 -2.28 -1.77 -12.47
CA GLY A 32 -0.91 -2.15 -12.16
C GLY A 32 -0.12 -1.06 -11.46
N LEU A 33 0.72 -1.46 -10.51
CA LEU A 33 1.76 -0.62 -9.93
C LEU A 33 3.06 -0.75 -10.73
N THR A 34 3.86 0.31 -10.71
CA THR A 34 5.26 0.24 -11.15
C THR A 34 6.12 -0.38 -10.06
N GLN A 35 7.27 -0.95 -10.44
CA GLN A 35 8.26 -1.42 -9.47
C GLN A 35 8.72 -0.29 -8.54
N LYS A 36 8.92 0.91 -9.07
CA LYS A 36 9.25 2.11 -8.30
C LYS A 36 8.28 2.38 -7.15
N GLN A 37 6.97 2.25 -7.40
CA GLN A 37 5.97 2.41 -6.34
C GLN A 37 6.08 1.31 -5.28
N CYS A 38 6.43 0.09 -5.67
CA CYS A 38 6.67 -0.99 -4.71
C CYS A 38 7.92 -0.72 -3.85
N ASP A 39 8.97 -0.23 -4.47
CA ASP A 39 10.24 0.05 -3.79
C ASP A 39 10.17 1.30 -2.89
N ALA A 40 9.15 2.15 -3.06
CA ALA A 40 8.88 3.28 -2.17
C ALA A 40 8.38 2.89 -0.78
N TYR A 41 7.89 1.66 -0.60
CA TYR A 41 7.56 1.13 0.72
C TYR A 41 8.82 0.70 1.47
N TYR A 42 8.87 0.95 2.77
CA TYR A 42 10.01 0.58 3.62
C TYR A 42 10.12 -0.92 3.85
N MET A 43 11.28 -1.35 4.30
CA MET A 43 11.46 -2.64 4.96
C MET A 43 10.81 -2.59 6.35
N ASN A 44 10.55 -3.75 6.96
CA ASN A 44 9.89 -3.85 8.26
C ASN A 44 10.75 -3.29 9.44
N ASP A 45 12.06 -3.18 9.26
CA ASP A 45 12.98 -2.53 10.18
C ASP A 45 13.04 -0.99 10.02
N GLY A 46 12.30 -0.45 9.05
CA GLY A 46 12.22 0.98 8.78
C GLY A 46 13.29 1.54 7.85
N THR A 47 14.15 0.69 7.31
CA THR A 47 15.13 1.07 6.29
C THR A 47 14.47 1.18 4.91
N ASP A 48 15.13 1.86 3.99
CA ASP A 48 14.69 1.93 2.61
C ASP A 48 14.77 0.54 1.93
N CYS A 49 13.85 0.28 1.02
CA CYS A 49 13.91 -0.93 0.20
C CYS A 49 15.19 -0.92 -0.66
N PRO A 50 15.92 -2.07 -0.70
CA PRO A 50 17.09 -2.23 -1.56
C PRO A 50 16.72 -2.08 -3.01
N GLY A 51 16.25 -1.36 -3.66
CA GLY A 51 15.79 -1.12 -5.01
C GLY A 51 15.20 0.27 -5.17
N LYS A 52 14.98 0.97 -4.04
CA LYS A 52 14.58 2.35 -4.05
C LYS A 52 15.61 3.19 -4.81
N ASP A 53 15.14 4.13 -5.59
CA ASP A 53 15.96 5.05 -6.38
C ASP A 53 16.81 4.41 -7.49
N LYS A 54 16.58 3.14 -7.84
CA LYS A 54 17.29 2.47 -8.92
C LYS A 54 17.14 3.19 -10.27
N GLU A 55 15.97 3.72 -10.54
CA GLU A 55 15.73 4.50 -11.75
C GLU A 55 16.57 5.80 -11.77
N ILE A 56 16.80 6.39 -10.60
CA ILE A 56 17.63 7.58 -10.45
C ILE A 56 19.11 7.22 -10.57
N ASN A 57 19.53 6.18 -9.88
CA ASN A 57 20.94 5.77 -9.80
C ASN A 57 21.35 4.78 -10.91
N ARG A 58 20.43 4.43 -11.83
CA ARG A 58 20.64 3.47 -12.92
C ARG A 58 21.13 2.10 -12.45
N GLY A 59 20.73 1.69 -11.23
CA GLY A 59 21.02 0.36 -10.72
C GLY A 59 20.18 -0.71 -11.42
N ASP A 60 20.63 -1.96 -11.38
CA ASP A 60 19.97 -3.10 -12.03
C ASP A 60 18.94 -3.82 -11.13
N GLY A 61 18.80 -3.40 -9.88
CA GLY A 61 17.92 -4.02 -8.90
C GLY A 61 18.49 -5.27 -8.24
N SER A 62 19.77 -5.56 -8.44
CA SER A 62 20.45 -6.76 -7.90
C SER A 62 20.51 -6.81 -6.38
N GLU A 63 20.35 -5.68 -5.68
CA GLU A 63 20.30 -5.64 -4.22
C GLU A 63 19.00 -6.14 -3.61
N ARG A 64 17.94 -6.32 -4.42
CA ARG A 64 16.71 -6.97 -3.93
C ARG A 64 17.00 -8.43 -3.64
N MET A 65 16.35 -8.98 -2.62
CA MET A 65 16.47 -10.42 -2.34
C MET A 65 16.05 -11.21 -3.58
N SER A 66 16.86 -12.16 -3.99
CA SER A 66 16.61 -13.03 -5.14
C SER A 66 16.08 -14.39 -4.69
N GLY A 67 15.41 -15.10 -5.60
CA GLY A 67 14.83 -16.42 -5.35
C GLY A 67 13.35 -16.35 -4.97
N TYR A 68 12.86 -17.48 -4.52
CA TYR A 68 11.45 -17.69 -4.20
C TYR A 68 11.30 -18.35 -2.83
N VAL A 69 10.19 -18.09 -2.16
CA VAL A 69 9.81 -18.74 -0.91
C VAL A 69 9.61 -20.24 -1.16
N THR A 70 10.28 -21.07 -0.41
CA THR A 70 10.15 -22.53 -0.48
C THR A 70 9.11 -23.05 0.51
N LYS A 71 8.75 -24.33 0.36
CA LYS A 71 7.86 -25.01 1.30
C LYS A 71 8.46 -25.03 2.72
N GLU A 72 9.78 -25.28 2.82
CA GLU A 72 10.51 -25.30 4.08
C GLU A 72 10.53 -23.91 4.74
N ASP A 73 10.54 -22.81 3.95
CA ASP A 73 10.42 -21.45 4.46
C ASP A 73 9.06 -21.21 5.10
N VAL A 74 7.99 -21.68 4.44
CA VAL A 74 6.62 -21.58 4.95
C VAL A 74 6.45 -22.38 6.24
N GLU A 75 6.91 -23.63 6.27
CA GLU A 75 6.84 -24.51 7.45
C GLU A 75 7.64 -23.95 8.61
N ALA A 76 8.79 -23.34 8.37
CA ALA A 76 9.61 -22.66 9.37
C ALA A 76 9.08 -21.25 9.76
N GLY A 77 8.02 -20.79 9.12
CA GLY A 77 7.43 -19.46 9.36
C GLY A 77 8.31 -18.29 8.92
N ARG A 78 9.29 -18.54 8.03
CA ARG A 78 10.13 -17.50 7.45
C ARG A 78 9.34 -16.66 6.44
N TYR A 79 9.75 -15.41 6.27
CA TYR A 79 9.23 -14.47 5.26
C TYR A 79 7.71 -14.21 5.30
N LYS A 80 7.05 -14.42 6.44
CA LYS A 80 5.62 -14.08 6.58
C LYS A 80 5.37 -12.62 6.16
N PRO A 81 4.26 -12.31 5.45
CA PRO A 81 3.13 -13.21 5.12
C PRO A 81 3.26 -13.92 3.76
N LEU A 82 4.45 -14.01 3.17
CA LEU A 82 4.63 -14.64 1.86
C LEU A 82 4.31 -16.14 1.89
N SER A 83 3.69 -16.60 0.80
CA SER A 83 3.40 -18.01 0.56
C SER A 83 4.45 -18.66 -0.35
N GLU A 84 4.44 -19.98 -0.45
CA GLU A 84 5.31 -20.72 -1.36
C GLU A 84 5.21 -20.20 -2.80
N GLY A 85 6.35 -20.14 -3.49
CA GLY A 85 6.46 -19.68 -4.88
C GLY A 85 6.46 -18.16 -5.06
N VAL A 86 6.34 -17.38 -3.99
CA VAL A 86 6.42 -15.91 -4.04
C VAL A 86 7.88 -15.46 -4.10
N SER A 87 8.18 -14.45 -4.92
CA SER A 87 9.51 -13.87 -5.02
C SER A 87 9.94 -13.21 -3.71
N LEU A 88 11.18 -13.49 -3.29
CA LEU A 88 11.77 -12.92 -2.07
C LEU A 88 11.99 -11.40 -2.14
N GLN A 89 11.89 -10.77 -3.32
CA GLN A 89 11.92 -9.30 -3.42
C GLN A 89 10.79 -8.62 -2.61
N TYR A 90 9.74 -9.34 -2.27
CA TYR A 90 8.61 -8.86 -1.47
C TYR A 90 8.72 -9.22 0.01
N ALA A 91 9.81 -9.89 0.43
CA ALA A 91 10.02 -10.29 1.81
C ALA A 91 10.36 -9.10 2.71
N ASN A 92 10.03 -9.24 3.99
CA ASN A 92 10.42 -8.30 5.06
C ASN A 92 10.01 -6.83 4.80
N ARG A 93 8.88 -6.63 4.14
CA ARG A 93 8.35 -5.28 3.87
C ARG A 93 7.46 -4.79 5.02
N GLU A 94 7.27 -3.49 5.10
CA GLU A 94 6.35 -2.90 6.07
C GLU A 94 4.90 -3.41 5.92
N PRO A 95 4.07 -3.41 6.98
CA PRO A 95 2.69 -3.92 6.92
C PRO A 95 1.83 -3.23 5.86
N ARG A 96 2.05 -1.94 5.58
CA ARG A 96 1.31 -1.20 4.55
C ARG A 96 1.57 -1.71 3.14
N PHE A 97 2.76 -2.26 2.87
CA PHE A 97 3.06 -2.91 1.60
C PHE A 97 2.08 -4.06 1.37
N TYR A 98 2.02 -5.00 2.29
CA TYR A 98 1.14 -6.17 2.19
C TYR A 98 -0.35 -5.81 2.19
N ALA A 99 -0.73 -4.70 2.80
CA ALA A 99 -2.11 -4.22 2.80
C ALA A 99 -2.53 -3.48 1.51
N SER A 100 -1.58 -3.02 0.71
CA SER A 100 -1.87 -2.13 -0.43
C SER A 100 -1.43 -2.69 -1.77
N VAL A 101 -0.40 -3.53 -1.80
CA VAL A 101 0.21 -4.09 -3.00
C VAL A 101 -0.24 -5.53 -3.19
N ALA A 102 -0.81 -5.81 -4.35
CA ALA A 102 -1.12 -7.17 -4.79
C ALA A 102 0.05 -7.70 -5.63
N TYR A 103 1.05 -8.27 -4.98
CA TYR A 103 2.20 -8.85 -5.65
C TYR A 103 1.87 -10.22 -6.26
N ASN A 104 2.69 -10.69 -7.20
CA ASN A 104 2.50 -11.99 -7.81
C ASN A 104 2.61 -13.12 -6.78
N GLY A 105 1.57 -13.91 -6.63
CA GLY A 105 1.45 -14.96 -5.60
C GLY A 105 0.89 -14.45 -4.26
N ASP A 106 0.37 -13.22 -4.20
CA ASP A 106 -0.30 -12.69 -3.00
C ASP A 106 -1.58 -13.47 -2.67
N VAL A 107 -1.86 -13.58 -1.39
CA VAL A 107 -3.09 -14.25 -0.91
C VAL A 107 -4.18 -13.22 -0.69
N TRP A 108 -5.29 -13.41 -1.38
CA TRP A 108 -6.46 -12.57 -1.27
C TRP A 108 -7.52 -13.21 -0.38
N ASN A 109 -7.97 -12.46 0.61
CA ASN A 109 -9.11 -12.85 1.43
C ASN A 109 -10.39 -12.29 0.77
N LEU A 110 -11.12 -13.15 0.06
CA LEU A 110 -12.29 -12.79 -0.75
C LEU A 110 -13.49 -13.65 -0.35
N LEU A 111 -14.40 -13.08 0.45
CA LEU A 111 -15.56 -13.79 1.00
C LEU A 111 -16.56 -14.24 -0.07
N ASN A 112 -16.72 -13.46 -1.13
CA ASN A 112 -17.73 -13.70 -2.17
C ASN A 112 -17.18 -14.37 -3.43
N SER A 113 -15.92 -14.75 -3.47
CA SER A 113 -15.31 -15.33 -4.67
C SER A 113 -15.65 -16.81 -4.90
N ASN A 114 -16.28 -17.47 -3.92
CA ASN A 114 -16.58 -18.90 -3.94
C ASN A 114 -18.08 -19.17 -3.92
N LYS A 115 -18.44 -20.44 -4.24
CA LYS A 115 -19.83 -20.96 -4.21
C LYS A 115 -20.47 -20.91 -2.82
N ASN A 116 -19.66 -20.89 -1.77
CA ASN A 116 -20.11 -20.76 -0.38
C ASN A 116 -19.93 -19.30 0.06
N ALA A 117 -20.86 -18.43 -0.35
CA ALA A 117 -20.86 -17.03 0.04
C ALA A 117 -20.80 -16.88 1.58
N GLY A 118 -19.89 -16.01 2.05
CA GLY A 118 -19.69 -15.75 3.47
C GLY A 118 -18.57 -16.55 4.14
N GLU A 119 -17.96 -17.52 3.46
CA GLU A 119 -16.78 -18.20 3.94
C GLU A 119 -15.51 -17.45 3.51
N PRO A 120 -14.55 -17.16 4.42
CA PRO A 120 -13.28 -16.56 4.07
C PRO A 120 -12.54 -17.42 3.05
N GLN A 121 -12.15 -16.83 1.93
CA GLN A 121 -11.39 -17.51 0.91
C GLN A 121 -9.99 -16.91 0.84
N ASN A 122 -9.01 -17.70 1.23
CA ASN A 122 -7.61 -17.35 1.07
C ASN A 122 -7.13 -17.89 -0.27
N ILE A 123 -7.25 -17.09 -1.31
CA ILE A 123 -6.91 -17.48 -2.67
C ILE A 123 -5.56 -16.86 -3.03
N GLN A 124 -4.57 -17.70 -3.34
CA GLN A 124 -3.32 -17.25 -3.90
C GLN A 124 -3.50 -16.90 -5.38
N VAL A 125 -3.11 -15.69 -5.77
CA VAL A 125 -3.32 -15.14 -7.10
C VAL A 125 -1.99 -14.88 -7.78
N PHE A 126 -1.82 -15.47 -8.96
CA PHE A 126 -0.66 -15.25 -9.81
C PHE A 126 -1.04 -14.45 -11.05
N TYR A 127 -0.11 -13.64 -11.56
CA TYR A 127 -0.31 -12.75 -12.69
C TYR A 127 0.58 -13.11 -13.90
N TYR A 128 1.24 -14.27 -13.89
CA TYR A 128 2.05 -14.69 -15.01
C TYR A 128 1.21 -15.29 -16.15
N ARG A 129 1.79 -15.39 -17.32
CA ARG A 129 1.13 -15.97 -18.49
C ARG A 129 0.79 -17.44 -18.25
N GLY A 130 -0.47 -17.80 -18.48
CA GLY A 130 -1.00 -19.14 -18.25
C GLY A 130 -1.80 -19.29 -16.96
N ASP A 131 -1.67 -18.37 -16.02
CA ASP A 131 -2.58 -18.27 -14.89
C ASP A 131 -3.88 -17.55 -15.27
N GLY A 132 -4.97 -17.85 -14.55
CA GLY A 132 -6.30 -17.24 -14.80
C GLY A 132 -6.34 -15.72 -14.61
N ASN A 133 -5.42 -15.12 -13.88
CA ASN A 133 -5.28 -13.69 -13.69
C ASN A 133 -4.20 -13.06 -14.57
N GLY A 134 -3.43 -13.85 -15.29
CA GLY A 134 -2.45 -13.40 -16.27
C GLY A 134 -3.08 -12.96 -17.59
N TYR A 135 -2.26 -12.84 -18.63
CA TYR A 135 -2.72 -12.48 -19.95
C TYR A 135 -3.62 -13.57 -20.54
N THR A 136 -4.89 -13.25 -20.72
CA THR A 136 -5.89 -14.10 -21.37
C THR A 136 -6.65 -13.38 -22.47
N ASN A 137 -6.72 -12.06 -22.44
CA ASN A 137 -7.22 -11.22 -23.53
C ASN A 137 -6.50 -9.87 -23.53
N SER A 138 -6.67 -9.09 -24.61
CA SER A 138 -5.95 -7.83 -24.82
C SER A 138 -6.37 -6.68 -23.88
N MET A 139 -7.51 -6.79 -23.19
CA MET A 139 -8.08 -5.68 -22.42
C MET A 139 -7.90 -5.81 -20.91
N PHE A 140 -8.17 -6.99 -20.35
CA PHE A 140 -8.30 -7.20 -18.91
C PHE A 140 -7.19 -8.09 -18.34
N TRP A 141 -6.02 -7.52 -18.16
CA TRP A 141 -4.89 -8.19 -17.53
C TRP A 141 -3.92 -7.20 -16.89
N LEU A 142 -3.21 -7.65 -15.88
CA LEU A 142 -2.28 -6.85 -15.10
C LEU A 142 -0.93 -6.77 -15.82
N ARG A 143 -0.67 -5.64 -16.49
CA ARG A 143 0.49 -5.47 -17.39
C ARG A 143 1.83 -5.47 -16.69
N THR A 144 1.88 -5.00 -15.45
CA THR A 144 3.13 -4.92 -14.66
C THR A 144 3.37 -6.16 -13.82
N GLY A 145 2.40 -7.07 -13.70
CA GLY A 145 2.45 -8.21 -12.79
C GLY A 145 2.34 -7.84 -11.30
N ILE A 146 2.11 -6.58 -10.99
CA ILE A 146 1.97 -6.06 -9.62
C ILE A 146 0.71 -5.20 -9.56
N GLY A 147 -0.26 -5.59 -8.76
CA GLY A 147 -1.57 -4.93 -8.65
C GLY A 147 -1.71 -4.08 -7.39
N VAL A 148 -2.91 -3.55 -7.24
CA VAL A 148 -3.33 -2.70 -6.12
C VAL A 148 -4.50 -3.36 -5.41
N LYS A 149 -4.48 -3.36 -4.06
CA LYS A 149 -5.62 -3.81 -3.25
C LYS A 149 -6.03 -2.82 -2.15
N LYS A 150 -5.56 -1.59 -2.24
CA LYS A 150 -5.71 -0.58 -1.18
C LYS A 150 -7.16 -0.25 -0.82
N PHE A 151 -8.09 -0.26 -1.78
CA PHE A 151 -9.50 0.05 -1.56
C PHE A 151 -10.39 -1.19 -1.56
N VAL A 152 -9.82 -2.36 -1.70
CA VAL A 152 -10.58 -3.61 -1.75
C VAL A 152 -11.01 -4.03 -0.34
N HIS A 153 -12.27 -4.40 -0.20
CA HIS A 153 -12.83 -5.03 0.98
C HIS A 153 -12.98 -6.54 0.72
N PRO A 154 -12.84 -7.41 1.72
CA PRO A 154 -13.02 -8.86 1.52
C PRO A 154 -14.37 -9.25 0.90
N ASP A 155 -15.42 -8.49 1.15
CA ASP A 155 -16.75 -8.71 0.57
C ASP A 155 -16.93 -8.15 -0.85
N ASP A 156 -15.94 -7.41 -1.37
CA ASP A 156 -16.04 -6.85 -2.72
C ASP A 156 -15.99 -7.94 -3.77
N MET A 157 -16.89 -7.85 -4.74
CA MET A 157 -16.94 -8.71 -5.92
C MET A 157 -17.37 -7.89 -7.13
N GLY A 158 -16.78 -8.15 -8.29
CA GLY A 158 -17.20 -7.54 -9.54
C GLY A 158 -18.56 -8.08 -10.04
N LYS A 159 -18.96 -7.63 -11.23
CA LYS A 159 -20.20 -8.11 -11.88
C LYS A 159 -20.21 -9.62 -12.04
N GLY A 160 -21.20 -10.25 -11.46
CA GLY A 160 -21.51 -11.64 -11.74
C GLY A 160 -22.28 -11.80 -13.05
N ASP A 161 -22.70 -13.03 -13.37
CA ASP A 161 -23.50 -13.35 -14.54
C ASP A 161 -24.83 -12.60 -14.56
N ASN A 162 -25.31 -12.13 -13.40
CA ASN A 162 -26.52 -11.33 -13.20
C ASN A 162 -26.30 -9.81 -13.27
N ASN A 163 -25.17 -9.33 -13.70
CA ASN A 163 -24.82 -7.90 -13.72
C ASN A 163 -24.78 -7.20 -12.35
N GLU A 164 -24.77 -7.91 -11.26
CA GLU A 164 -24.69 -7.33 -9.93
C GLU A 164 -23.25 -7.03 -9.52
N GLU A 165 -23.06 -5.82 -9.02
CA GLU A 165 -21.80 -5.40 -8.39
C GLU A 165 -21.98 -5.41 -6.88
N LEU A 166 -21.10 -6.14 -6.21
CA LEU A 166 -21.10 -6.22 -4.74
C LEU A 166 -19.89 -5.47 -4.20
N ILE A 167 -19.84 -4.16 -4.43
CA ILE A 167 -18.78 -3.31 -3.91
C ILE A 167 -19.25 -2.64 -2.62
N LYS A 168 -18.54 -2.92 -1.54
CA LYS A 168 -18.81 -2.26 -0.26
C LYS A 168 -18.55 -0.77 -0.35
N LYS A 169 -19.45 -0.01 0.28
CA LYS A 169 -19.36 1.44 0.35
C LYS A 169 -18.01 1.89 0.91
N LYS A 170 -17.31 2.77 0.18
CA LYS A 170 -16.03 3.34 0.58
C LYS A 170 -16.21 4.78 1.05
N VAL A 171 -15.38 5.22 1.98
CA VAL A 171 -15.33 6.62 2.42
C VAL A 171 -14.07 7.25 1.86
N GLU A 172 -14.24 8.32 1.09
CA GLU A 172 -13.13 9.15 0.65
C GLU A 172 -12.76 10.14 1.76
N GLN A 173 -11.51 10.19 2.11
CA GLN A 173 -10.97 11.10 3.11
C GLN A 173 -10.36 12.32 2.39
N ALA A 174 -10.93 13.50 2.59
CA ALA A 174 -10.40 14.72 2.01
C ALA A 174 -9.07 15.13 2.65
N ILE A 175 -8.98 15.08 3.98
CA ILE A 175 -7.77 15.37 4.74
C ILE A 175 -7.64 14.36 5.88
N ARG A 176 -6.45 13.82 6.03
CA ARG A 176 -6.12 12.85 7.09
C ARG A 176 -5.19 13.48 8.12
N TYR A 177 -5.38 13.14 9.39
CA TYR A 177 -4.52 13.63 10.46
C TYR A 177 -3.04 13.31 10.26
N ALA A 178 -2.73 12.12 9.71
CA ALA A 178 -1.36 11.77 9.35
C ALA A 178 -0.74 12.72 8.32
N GLU A 179 -1.52 13.22 7.37
CA GLU A 179 -1.08 14.22 6.39
C GLU A 179 -0.76 15.56 7.09
N VAL A 180 -1.63 16.00 8.00
CA VAL A 180 -1.37 17.23 8.80
C VAL A 180 -0.09 17.08 9.62
N LEU A 181 0.14 15.92 10.25
CA LEU A 181 1.38 15.67 11.00
C LEU A 181 2.62 15.69 10.10
N LEU A 182 2.55 15.09 8.92
CA LEU A 182 3.67 15.07 7.98
C LEU A 182 3.96 16.48 7.44
N ASN A 183 2.94 17.23 7.07
CA ASN A 183 3.10 18.61 6.61
C ASN A 183 3.72 19.50 7.71
N TYR A 184 3.29 19.31 8.97
CA TYR A 184 3.89 20.02 10.11
C TYR A 184 5.37 19.67 10.29
N VAL A 185 5.70 18.37 10.27
CA VAL A 185 7.09 17.88 10.39
C VAL A 185 7.94 18.41 9.26
N GLU A 186 7.47 18.36 8.03
CA GLU A 186 8.17 18.90 6.87
C GLU A 186 8.42 20.39 7.03
N ALA A 187 7.36 21.16 7.37
CA ALA A 187 7.47 22.61 7.52
C ALA A 187 8.51 23.03 8.57
N ILE A 188 8.53 22.39 9.76
CA ILE A 188 9.52 22.73 10.79
C ILE A 188 10.91 22.19 10.49
N ASN A 189 11.03 21.10 9.71
CA ASN A 189 12.32 20.56 9.30
C ASN A 189 13.03 21.43 8.27
N GLU A 190 12.27 22.09 7.39
CA GLU A 190 12.80 22.99 6.35
C GLU A 190 13.13 24.40 6.86
N LEU A 191 12.88 24.71 8.13
CA LEU A 191 13.24 26.00 8.70
C LEU A 191 14.76 26.13 8.90
N GLU A 192 15.40 26.96 8.11
CA GLU A 192 16.82 27.30 8.26
C GLU A 192 17.04 28.32 9.41
N ASN A 193 16.09 29.22 9.62
CA ASN A 193 16.14 30.28 10.63
C ASN A 193 14.78 30.37 11.35
N PRO A 194 14.78 30.83 12.61
CA PRO A 194 13.53 31.10 13.31
C PRO A 194 12.66 32.10 12.54
N TYR A 195 11.36 31.82 12.47
CA TYR A 195 10.37 32.67 11.83
C TYR A 195 9.33 33.16 12.84
N THR A 196 9.14 34.47 12.94
CA THR A 196 8.15 35.08 13.84
C THR A 196 6.97 35.56 13.02
N MET A 197 5.77 35.16 13.40
CA MET A 197 4.52 35.59 12.80
C MET A 197 3.53 36.10 13.84
N GLU A 198 2.64 37.00 13.41
CA GLU A 198 1.47 37.37 14.16
C GLU A 198 0.32 36.39 13.87
N ILE A 199 -0.32 35.90 14.92
CA ILE A 199 -1.50 35.05 14.81
C ILE A 199 -2.79 35.89 14.95
N ILE A 200 -3.95 35.25 14.70
CA ILE A 200 -5.27 35.92 14.54
C ILE A 200 -5.64 36.85 15.71
N ASN A 201 -5.18 36.55 16.92
CA ASN A 201 -5.46 37.38 18.10
C ASN A 201 -4.43 38.48 18.33
N GLY A 202 -3.46 38.67 17.44
CA GLY A 202 -2.41 39.69 17.54
C GLY A 202 -1.16 39.23 18.32
N ASP A 203 -1.14 38.03 18.86
CA ASP A 203 0.05 37.51 19.54
C ASP A 203 1.15 37.17 18.53
N GLN A 204 2.40 37.38 18.95
CA GLN A 204 3.57 36.99 18.18
C GLN A 204 3.98 35.55 18.53
N VAL A 205 4.13 34.70 17.53
CA VAL A 205 4.60 33.32 17.68
C VAL A 205 5.87 33.13 16.87
N THR A 206 6.92 32.69 17.52
CA THR A 206 8.17 32.29 16.85
C THR A 206 8.22 30.80 16.68
N VAL A 207 8.42 30.34 15.44
CA VAL A 207 8.59 28.94 15.06
C VAL A 207 10.03 28.76 14.65
N GLU A 208 10.65 27.71 15.16
CA GLU A 208 12.03 27.31 14.82
C GLU A 208 12.11 25.80 14.58
N ARG A 209 13.19 25.38 13.95
CA ARG A 209 13.47 23.96 13.73
C ARG A 209 13.65 23.26 15.09
N ASN A 210 12.83 22.25 15.34
CA ASN A 210 12.80 21.53 16.62
C ASN A 210 12.84 20.01 16.37
N THR A 211 14.01 19.41 16.56
CA THR A 211 14.24 17.97 16.32
C THR A 211 13.38 17.09 17.23
N THR A 212 13.12 17.49 18.46
CA THR A 212 12.27 16.73 19.39
C THR A 212 10.82 16.67 18.89
N GLU A 213 10.28 17.78 18.38
CA GLU A 213 8.93 17.80 17.80
C GLU A 213 8.87 17.04 16.48
N ILE A 214 9.88 17.17 15.61
CA ILE A 214 10.01 16.39 14.38
C ILE A 214 9.91 14.91 14.70
N VAL A 215 10.77 14.40 15.58
CA VAL A 215 10.78 12.99 15.99
C VAL A 215 9.44 12.56 16.58
N LYS A 216 8.87 13.36 17.49
CA LYS A 216 7.60 13.05 18.14
C LYS A 216 6.46 12.84 17.12
N TYR A 217 6.24 13.79 16.24
CA TYR A 217 5.10 13.76 15.33
C TYR A 217 5.33 12.82 14.14
N PHE A 218 6.56 12.70 13.65
CA PHE A 218 6.90 11.73 12.63
C PHE A 218 6.74 10.28 13.12
N ASN A 219 7.15 10.01 14.36
CA ASN A 219 7.02 8.69 14.96
C ASN A 219 5.56 8.27 15.19
N LEU A 220 4.63 9.19 15.41
CA LEU A 220 3.20 8.85 15.44
C LEU A 220 2.74 8.22 14.11
N VAL A 221 3.23 8.72 12.98
CA VAL A 221 2.90 8.17 11.66
C VAL A 221 3.63 6.85 11.42
N ARG A 222 4.92 6.76 11.78
CA ARG A 222 5.73 5.54 11.62
C ARG A 222 5.19 4.38 12.47
N HIS A 223 4.94 4.60 13.75
CA HIS A 223 4.40 3.56 14.64
C HIS A 223 3.02 3.07 14.18
N ARG A 224 2.15 3.97 13.73
CA ARG A 224 0.87 3.57 13.13
C ARG A 224 1.04 2.72 11.86
N ALA A 225 2.12 2.93 11.12
CA ALA A 225 2.47 2.12 9.95
C ALA A 225 3.10 0.77 10.30
N GLY A 226 3.37 0.51 11.58
CA GLY A 226 4.09 -0.67 12.05
C GLY A 226 5.60 -0.60 11.86
N LEU A 227 6.14 0.61 11.69
CA LEU A 227 7.57 0.87 11.54
C LEU A 227 8.21 1.30 12.88
N PRO A 228 9.48 1.00 13.10
CA PRO A 228 10.23 1.58 14.20
C PRO A 228 10.27 3.11 14.10
N GLY A 229 10.39 3.78 15.24
CA GLY A 229 10.59 5.22 15.29
C GLY A 229 11.99 5.62 14.81
N ILE A 230 12.16 6.91 14.54
CA ILE A 230 13.45 7.55 14.35
C ILE A 230 13.91 8.23 15.64
N THR A 231 15.20 8.53 15.75
CA THR A 231 15.82 9.27 16.85
C THR A 231 16.08 10.73 16.43
N GLU A 232 16.46 11.59 17.39
CA GLU A 232 16.88 12.96 17.07
C GLU A 232 18.16 13.00 16.21
N ALA A 233 18.99 11.96 16.27
CA ALA A 233 20.16 11.86 15.40
C ALA A 233 19.77 11.64 13.93
N ASP A 234 18.67 10.92 13.68
CA ASP A 234 18.16 10.66 12.32
C ASP A 234 17.42 11.90 11.75
N ALA A 235 17.00 12.81 12.59
CA ALA A 235 16.28 14.03 12.21
C ALA A 235 17.19 15.23 11.90
N ARG A 236 18.50 15.02 11.74
CA ARG A 236 19.50 16.06 11.48
C ARG A 236 19.74 16.32 10.01
#